data_e80beaedb40c27ef6b0af1a60af36557
#
_entry.id   e80beaedb40c27ef6b0af1a60af36557
#
_cell.length_a   1.000
_cell.length_b   1.000
_cell.length_c   1.000
_cell.angle_alpha   90.00
_cell.angle_beta   90.00
_cell.angle_gamma   90.00
#
_symmetry.space_group_name_H-M   'P 1'
#
loop_
_entity.id
_entity.type
_entity.pdbx_description
1 polymer ?
#
loop_
_entity_poly.entity_id
_entity_poly.type
_entity_poly.pdbx_seq_one_letter_code
_entity_poly.pdbx_strand_id
1 'polypeptide(L)'
;MTNATLSSWSQWDEIHGLSDQVKRQKSASEKKNTPVSIDRSNATGTFKGSAKSNYVTTLSSCNCVDFSRRHLPCKHMYRLAHELSLFSLGAVSSGHVVTRDEAISKITQVLSEDEIATFAYFCYHCGNNQASSELFPSDFANRLIKNRLAEEVSDIPTLLTHLRMNDIRKFLPAGGKSPSKKVDLISLVAPNVAREEIIFPDNMKCLTLHSDIAHLGHSIHRRLCALYPKPEQELWFVL
;
A
#
# COMPACT_ATOMS: atom_id res chain seq x y z
N MET A 1 7.19 -22.38 13.35
CA MET A 1 7.96 -21.61 12.35
C MET A 1 9.00 -20.78 13.08
N THR A 2 10.21 -20.72 12.59
CA THR A 2 11.28 -19.91 13.20
C THR A 2 11.16 -18.44 12.76
N ASN A 3 11.69 -17.49 13.56
CA ASN A 3 11.72 -16.06 13.20
C ASN A 3 12.40 -15.81 11.83
N ALA A 4 13.39 -16.62 11.46
CA ALA A 4 14.05 -16.57 10.16
C ALA A 4 13.10 -16.89 8.97
N THR A 5 12.11 -17.72 9.18
CA THR A 5 11.09 -18.08 8.17
C THR A 5 10.13 -16.92 7.91
N LEU A 6 9.73 -16.22 8.96
CA LEU A 6 8.87 -15.03 8.85
C LEU A 6 9.60 -13.88 8.16
N SER A 7 10.85 -13.61 8.54
CA SER A 7 11.66 -12.54 7.93
C SER A 7 11.95 -12.76 6.45
N SER A 8 12.02 -14.02 5.98
CA SER A 8 12.25 -14.30 4.56
C SER A 8 11.02 -14.08 3.67
N TRP A 9 9.81 -14.01 4.22
CA TRP A 9 8.60 -13.61 3.47
C TRP A 9 8.34 -12.12 3.52
N SER A 10 8.54 -11.47 4.66
CA SER A 10 8.30 -10.03 4.84
C SER A 10 9.18 -9.14 3.95
N GLN A 11 10.29 -9.65 3.41
CA GLN A 11 11.07 -8.92 2.39
C GLN A 11 10.27 -8.54 1.14
N TRP A 12 9.08 -9.15 0.92
CA TRP A 12 8.22 -8.92 -0.23
C TRP A 12 7.03 -8.01 0.05
N ASP A 13 6.84 -7.54 1.29
CA ASP A 13 5.64 -6.82 1.72
C ASP A 13 5.34 -5.59 0.84
N GLU A 14 6.38 -4.85 0.44
CA GLU A 14 6.24 -3.64 -0.37
C GLU A 14 5.76 -3.89 -1.81
N ILE A 15 5.88 -5.12 -2.31
CA ILE A 15 5.60 -5.42 -3.72
C ILE A 15 4.31 -6.20 -3.94
N HIS A 16 3.66 -6.70 -2.89
CA HIS A 16 2.44 -7.52 -3.03
C HIS A 16 1.30 -6.79 -3.77
N GLY A 17 1.21 -5.47 -3.62
CA GLY A 17 0.22 -4.62 -4.29
C GLY A 17 0.52 -4.30 -5.77
N LEU A 18 1.71 -4.62 -6.28
CA LEU A 18 2.03 -4.36 -7.68
C LEU A 18 1.13 -5.19 -8.62
N SER A 19 0.62 -4.57 -9.69
CA SER A 19 -0.34 -5.19 -10.62
C SER A 19 0.09 -6.55 -11.14
N ASP A 20 1.39 -6.71 -11.40
CA ASP A 20 1.96 -7.97 -11.84
C ASP A 20 2.04 -9.01 -10.71
N GLN A 21 2.18 -8.60 -9.46
CA GLN A 21 2.16 -9.51 -8.32
C GLN A 21 0.72 -9.94 -8.01
N VAL A 22 -0.26 -9.05 -8.11
CA VAL A 22 -1.69 -9.37 -7.98
C VAL A 22 -2.11 -10.44 -9.00
N LYS A 23 -1.67 -10.35 -10.26
CA LYS A 23 -1.91 -11.39 -11.27
C LYS A 23 -1.34 -12.76 -10.85
N ARG A 24 -0.18 -12.77 -10.18
CA ARG A 24 0.45 -14.02 -9.66
C ARG A 24 -0.26 -14.57 -8.45
N GLN A 25 -0.76 -13.71 -7.58
CA GLN A 25 -1.60 -14.11 -6.44
C GLN A 25 -2.90 -14.76 -6.93
N LYS A 26 -3.55 -14.15 -7.94
CA LYS A 26 -4.73 -14.73 -8.59
C LYS A 26 -4.39 -16.10 -9.22
N SER A 27 -3.28 -16.21 -9.93
CA SER A 27 -2.85 -17.50 -10.48
C SER A 27 -2.50 -18.51 -9.36
N ALA A 28 -1.94 -18.05 -8.24
CA ALA A 28 -1.65 -18.91 -7.09
C ALA A 28 -2.91 -19.51 -6.45
N SER A 29 -4.05 -18.81 -6.50
CA SER A 29 -5.33 -19.30 -5.95
C SER A 29 -5.96 -20.41 -6.81
N GLU A 30 -5.55 -20.56 -8.06
CA GLU A 30 -6.12 -21.56 -8.97
C GLU A 30 -5.78 -23.00 -8.49
N LYS A 31 -6.74 -23.90 -8.54
CA LYS A 31 -6.62 -25.30 -8.10
C LYS A 31 -5.45 -26.05 -8.76
N LYS A 32 -5.14 -25.73 -10.03
CA LYS A 32 -4.01 -26.35 -10.75
C LYS A 32 -2.63 -26.03 -10.18
N ASN A 33 -2.50 -25.00 -9.35
CA ASN A 33 -1.28 -24.56 -8.70
C ASN A 33 -1.18 -25.04 -7.23
N THR A 34 -1.99 -26.03 -6.84
CA THR A 34 -1.86 -26.68 -5.53
C THR A 34 -0.52 -27.41 -5.45
N PRO A 35 0.22 -27.31 -4.34
CA PRO A 35 1.48 -28.01 -4.18
C PRO A 35 1.29 -29.54 -4.16
N VAL A 36 2.28 -30.26 -4.68
CA VAL A 36 2.37 -31.73 -4.62
C VAL A 36 2.72 -32.15 -3.18
N SER A 37 3.61 -31.39 -2.53
CA SER A 37 3.98 -31.60 -1.13
C SER A 37 4.44 -30.30 -0.48
N ILE A 38 4.30 -30.22 0.84
CA ILE A 38 4.76 -29.09 1.66
C ILE A 38 5.52 -29.64 2.86
N ASP A 39 6.74 -29.15 3.04
CA ASP A 39 7.48 -29.29 4.28
C ASP A 39 7.30 -28.00 5.10
N ARG A 40 6.45 -28.09 6.13
CA ARG A 40 6.15 -26.94 7.03
C ARG A 40 7.31 -26.59 7.94
N SER A 41 8.19 -27.54 8.26
CA SER A 41 9.34 -27.32 9.14
C SER A 41 10.42 -26.49 8.46
N ASN A 42 10.65 -26.73 7.19
CA ASN A 42 11.63 -26.02 6.36
C ASN A 42 11.01 -24.92 5.49
N ALA A 43 9.69 -24.70 5.58
CA ALA A 43 8.95 -23.74 4.75
C ALA A 43 9.23 -23.92 3.25
N THR A 44 9.21 -25.17 2.77
CA THR A 44 9.44 -25.51 1.37
C THR A 44 8.21 -26.19 0.76
N GLY A 45 8.02 -26.00 -0.54
CA GLY A 45 6.92 -26.62 -1.28
C GLY A 45 7.40 -27.17 -2.63
N THR A 46 6.81 -28.29 -3.03
CA THR A 46 7.03 -28.89 -4.35
C THR A 46 5.77 -28.72 -5.20
N PHE A 47 5.93 -28.20 -6.40
CA PHE A 47 4.85 -27.93 -7.34
C PHE A 47 5.06 -28.67 -8.66
N LYS A 48 3.97 -29.04 -9.32
CA LYS A 48 4.04 -29.68 -10.64
C LYS A 48 4.63 -28.70 -11.65
N GLY A 49 5.73 -29.07 -12.28
CA GLY A 49 6.36 -28.29 -13.34
C GLY A 49 5.66 -28.43 -14.69
N SER A 50 5.98 -27.56 -15.63
CA SER A 50 5.53 -27.62 -17.02
C SER A 50 6.29 -28.67 -17.85
N ALA A 51 7.45 -29.13 -17.36
CA ALA A 51 8.27 -30.18 -17.93
C ALA A 51 8.27 -31.42 -17.01
N LYS A 52 9.16 -32.39 -17.27
CA LYS A 52 9.25 -33.62 -16.48
C LYS A 52 9.70 -33.42 -15.01
N SER A 53 10.27 -32.25 -14.65
CA SER A 53 10.76 -31.97 -13.31
C SER A 53 9.80 -31.08 -12.53
N ASN A 54 9.65 -31.32 -11.23
CA ASN A 54 8.87 -30.47 -10.34
C ASN A 54 9.63 -29.18 -10.01
N TYR A 55 8.86 -28.13 -9.68
CA TYR A 55 9.41 -26.90 -9.11
C TYR A 55 9.52 -27.04 -7.59
N VAL A 56 10.69 -26.65 -7.07
CA VAL A 56 10.93 -26.54 -5.63
C VAL A 56 10.94 -25.05 -5.27
N THR A 57 10.22 -24.71 -4.23
CA THR A 57 10.03 -23.32 -3.81
C THR A 57 10.23 -23.17 -2.31
N THR A 58 10.82 -22.04 -1.93
CA THR A 58 10.90 -21.52 -0.57
C THR A 58 10.13 -20.19 -0.50
N LEU A 59 10.15 -19.53 0.64
CA LEU A 59 9.55 -18.17 0.78
C LEU A 59 10.43 -17.07 0.14
N SER A 60 11.69 -17.37 -0.19
CA SER A 60 12.63 -16.41 -0.79
C SER A 60 13.08 -16.80 -2.19
N SER A 61 12.83 -18.01 -2.66
CA SER A 61 13.31 -18.50 -3.95
C SER A 61 12.39 -19.56 -4.58
N CYS A 62 12.51 -19.71 -5.90
CA CYS A 62 11.84 -20.77 -6.65
C CYS A 62 12.65 -21.08 -7.92
N ASN A 63 12.75 -22.34 -8.30
CA ASN A 63 13.44 -22.74 -9.53
C ASN A 63 12.57 -22.68 -10.80
N CYS A 64 11.38 -22.05 -10.74
CA CYS A 64 10.54 -21.86 -11.91
C CYS A 64 11.05 -20.73 -12.83
N VAL A 65 10.71 -20.79 -14.11
CA VAL A 65 11.13 -19.80 -15.13
C VAL A 65 10.72 -18.38 -14.77
N ASP A 66 9.53 -18.20 -14.17
CA ASP A 66 9.03 -16.87 -13.78
C ASP A 66 9.92 -16.22 -12.71
N PHE A 67 10.31 -16.95 -11.68
CA PHE A 67 11.23 -16.48 -10.65
C PHE A 67 12.65 -16.27 -11.18
N SER A 68 13.17 -17.23 -11.96
CA SER A 68 14.53 -17.13 -12.52
C SER A 68 14.74 -15.91 -13.42
N ARG A 69 13.67 -15.42 -14.07
CA ARG A 69 13.75 -14.23 -14.94
C ARG A 69 13.63 -12.89 -14.20
N ARG A 70 12.91 -12.85 -13.09
CA ARG A 70 12.51 -11.59 -12.47
C ARG A 70 13.02 -11.40 -11.06
N HIS A 71 13.39 -12.51 -10.39
CA HIS A 71 13.78 -12.54 -8.98
C HIS A 71 12.74 -11.90 -8.03
N LEU A 72 11.46 -12.02 -8.41
CA LEU A 72 10.30 -11.54 -7.65
C LEU A 72 9.36 -12.70 -7.34
N PRO A 73 8.53 -12.64 -6.29
CA PRO A 73 7.63 -13.73 -5.93
C PRO A 73 6.81 -14.22 -7.11
N CYS A 74 6.90 -15.49 -7.37
CA CYS A 74 6.09 -16.18 -8.39
C CYS A 74 4.82 -16.77 -7.75
N LYS A 75 3.90 -17.28 -8.58
CA LYS A 75 2.68 -17.94 -8.11
C LYS A 75 2.92 -19.08 -7.13
N HIS A 76 4.02 -19.82 -7.26
CA HIS A 76 4.35 -20.93 -6.37
C HIS A 76 4.74 -20.43 -4.97
N MET A 77 5.49 -19.35 -4.88
CA MET A 77 5.84 -18.70 -3.61
C MET A 77 4.60 -18.15 -2.90
N TYR A 78 3.70 -17.47 -3.62
CA TYR A 78 2.42 -17.01 -3.07
C TYR A 78 1.56 -18.17 -2.56
N ARG A 79 1.49 -19.27 -3.33
CA ARG A 79 0.76 -20.45 -2.90
C ARG A 79 1.37 -21.09 -1.67
N LEU A 80 2.69 -21.22 -1.61
CA LEU A 80 3.38 -21.74 -0.43
C LEU A 80 3.12 -20.86 0.80
N ALA A 81 3.25 -19.53 0.67
CA ALA A 81 2.98 -18.61 1.76
C ALA A 81 1.54 -18.73 2.27
N HIS A 82 0.57 -18.91 1.38
CA HIS A 82 -0.83 -19.17 1.73
C HIS A 82 -0.99 -20.48 2.53
N GLU A 83 -0.42 -21.56 2.06
CA GLU A 83 -0.50 -22.87 2.74
C GLU A 83 0.19 -22.88 4.12
N LEU A 84 1.16 -21.98 4.31
CA LEU A 84 1.84 -21.74 5.57
C LEU A 84 1.12 -20.68 6.46
N SER A 85 -0.03 -20.17 6.03
CA SER A 85 -0.81 -19.11 6.71
C SER A 85 -0.04 -17.80 6.91
N LEU A 86 0.93 -17.51 6.04
CA LEU A 86 1.71 -16.26 6.02
C LEU A 86 1.14 -15.24 5.05
N PHE A 87 0.25 -15.66 4.15
CA PHE A 87 -0.36 -14.81 3.13
C PHE A 87 -1.77 -15.30 2.81
N SER A 88 -2.73 -14.39 2.67
CA SER A 88 -4.11 -14.74 2.33
C SER A 88 -4.38 -14.55 0.85
N LEU A 89 -4.45 -15.63 0.07
CA LEU A 89 -4.81 -15.59 -1.35
C LEU A 89 -6.29 -15.20 -1.58
N GLY A 90 -7.13 -15.30 -0.56
CA GLY A 90 -8.55 -14.92 -0.64
C GLY A 90 -8.83 -13.46 -0.27
N ALA A 91 -7.85 -12.76 0.31
CA ALA A 91 -7.95 -11.34 0.61
C ALA A 91 -7.77 -10.45 -0.64
N VAL A 92 -7.16 -10.97 -1.70
CA VAL A 92 -7.38 -10.41 -3.03
C VAL A 92 -8.78 -10.85 -3.44
N SER A 93 -9.79 -10.11 -2.94
CA SER A 93 -11.15 -10.22 -3.43
C SER A 93 -11.06 -10.42 -4.93
N SER A 94 -11.98 -11.20 -5.50
CA SER A 94 -12.27 -11.25 -6.95
C SER A 94 -12.65 -9.87 -7.50
N GLY A 95 -12.09 -8.82 -6.89
CA GLY A 95 -12.15 -7.45 -7.27
C GLY A 95 -11.45 -7.30 -8.61
N HIS A 96 -12.20 -6.88 -9.58
CA HIS A 96 -11.73 -6.31 -10.80
C HIS A 96 -10.48 -5.46 -10.52
N VAL A 97 -9.34 -5.85 -11.09
CA VAL A 97 -8.10 -5.06 -10.97
C VAL A 97 -8.37 -3.77 -11.72
N VAL A 98 -8.54 -2.69 -10.98
CA VAL A 98 -8.82 -1.38 -11.56
C VAL A 98 -7.66 -1.04 -12.50
N THR A 99 -7.99 -0.84 -13.78
CA THR A 99 -7.02 -0.37 -14.75
C THR A 99 -6.83 1.15 -14.61
N ARG A 100 -5.72 1.68 -15.12
CA ARG A 100 -5.50 3.13 -15.14
C ARG A 100 -6.66 3.88 -15.79
N ASP A 101 -7.16 3.40 -16.92
CA ASP A 101 -8.18 4.11 -17.70
C ASP A 101 -9.55 4.06 -16.99
N GLU A 102 -9.86 3.00 -16.28
CA GLU A 102 -11.05 2.93 -15.40
C GLU A 102 -10.91 3.86 -14.19
N ALA A 103 -9.72 3.92 -13.57
CA ALA A 103 -9.46 4.87 -12.49
C ALA A 103 -9.63 6.30 -12.98
N ILE A 104 -9.06 6.66 -14.14
CA ILE A 104 -9.20 7.98 -14.76
C ILE A 104 -10.67 8.29 -15.05
N SER A 105 -11.40 7.38 -15.69
CA SER A 105 -12.83 7.57 -15.98
C SER A 105 -13.63 7.83 -14.71
N LYS A 106 -13.36 7.10 -13.65
CA LYS A 106 -14.00 7.30 -12.35
C LYS A 106 -13.67 8.64 -11.71
N ILE A 107 -12.39 9.03 -11.73
CA ILE A 107 -11.91 10.29 -11.20
C ILE A 107 -12.60 11.46 -11.90
N THR A 108 -12.64 11.45 -13.23
CA THR A 108 -13.25 12.53 -14.04
C THR A 108 -14.77 12.61 -13.92
N GLN A 109 -15.44 11.53 -13.50
CA GLN A 109 -16.87 11.53 -13.21
C GLN A 109 -17.23 12.09 -11.83
N VAL A 110 -16.28 11.99 -10.87
CA VAL A 110 -16.52 12.28 -9.45
C VAL A 110 -16.01 13.65 -9.04
N LEU A 111 -14.92 14.10 -9.66
CA LEU A 111 -14.19 15.30 -9.29
C LEU A 111 -14.36 16.41 -10.32
N SER A 112 -14.45 17.65 -9.87
CA SER A 112 -14.36 18.85 -10.72
C SER A 112 -12.93 19.01 -11.26
N GLU A 113 -12.74 19.86 -12.27
CA GLU A 113 -11.42 20.11 -12.87
C GLU A 113 -10.40 20.60 -11.84
N ASP A 114 -10.79 21.48 -10.91
CA ASP A 114 -9.92 21.97 -9.84
C ASP A 114 -9.56 20.86 -8.85
N GLU A 115 -10.51 20.01 -8.51
CA GLU A 115 -10.29 18.86 -7.65
C GLU A 115 -9.42 17.78 -8.32
N ILE A 116 -9.52 17.63 -9.64
CA ILE A 116 -8.65 16.71 -10.42
C ILE A 116 -7.20 17.11 -10.28
N ALA A 117 -6.86 18.40 -10.33
CA ALA A 117 -5.48 18.85 -10.16
C ALA A 117 -4.94 18.50 -8.75
N THR A 118 -5.74 18.77 -7.72
CA THR A 118 -5.41 18.41 -6.33
C THR A 118 -5.23 16.89 -6.18
N PHE A 119 -6.11 16.11 -6.78
CA PHE A 119 -6.02 14.65 -6.75
C PHE A 119 -4.82 14.11 -7.56
N ALA A 120 -4.47 14.73 -8.67
CA ALA A 120 -3.28 14.38 -9.44
C ALA A 120 -1.99 14.58 -8.62
N TYR A 121 -1.90 15.68 -7.86
CA TYR A 121 -0.80 15.92 -6.93
C TYR A 121 -0.75 14.85 -5.83
N PHE A 122 -1.89 14.52 -5.23
CA PHE A 122 -2.01 13.44 -4.26
C PHE A 122 -1.53 12.09 -4.82
N CYS A 123 -1.91 11.77 -6.06
CA CYS A 123 -1.41 10.58 -6.75
C CYS A 123 0.11 10.59 -6.97
N TYR A 124 0.72 11.75 -7.19
CA TYR A 124 2.16 11.89 -7.29
C TYR A 124 2.86 11.61 -5.97
N HIS A 125 2.38 12.22 -4.88
CA HIS A 125 2.98 12.08 -3.55
C HIS A 125 2.80 10.70 -2.94
N CYS A 126 1.60 10.11 -3.08
CA CYS A 126 1.26 8.84 -2.43
C CYS A 126 1.41 7.62 -3.35
N GLY A 127 1.64 7.81 -4.64
CA GLY A 127 1.58 6.73 -5.62
C GLY A 127 2.72 5.71 -5.60
N ASN A 128 3.84 5.99 -4.94
CA ASN A 128 4.95 5.05 -4.84
C ASN A 128 5.33 4.73 -3.39
N ASN A 129 4.68 5.37 -2.43
CA ASN A 129 5.00 5.18 -1.03
C ASN A 129 3.72 5.07 -0.23
N GLN A 130 3.36 3.87 0.17
CA GLN A 130 2.17 3.61 1.00
C GLN A 130 2.24 4.30 2.38
N ALA A 131 3.42 4.75 2.80
CA ALA A 131 3.60 5.53 4.02
C ALA A 131 3.31 7.03 3.82
N SER A 132 3.10 7.48 2.58
CA SER A 132 2.76 8.86 2.29
C SER A 132 1.26 9.10 2.44
N SER A 133 0.92 10.24 3.01
CA SER A 133 -0.46 10.66 3.27
C SER A 133 -0.56 12.18 3.18
N GLU A 134 -1.79 12.67 2.97
CA GLU A 134 -2.09 14.10 2.85
C GLU A 134 -3.34 14.46 3.65
N LEU A 135 -3.44 15.72 4.04
CA LEU A 135 -4.60 16.26 4.73
C LEU A 135 -5.57 16.93 3.73
N PHE A 136 -6.83 16.56 3.82
CA PHE A 136 -7.89 17.14 2.98
C PHE A 136 -9.09 17.60 3.81
N PRO A 137 -9.79 18.66 3.37
CA PRO A 137 -11.08 19.03 3.93
C PRO A 137 -12.04 17.85 3.92
N SER A 138 -12.81 17.67 5.01
CA SER A 138 -13.64 16.49 5.22
C SER A 138 -14.62 16.21 4.08
N ASP A 139 -15.18 17.24 3.45
CA ASP A 139 -16.13 17.06 2.34
C ASP A 139 -15.46 16.44 1.12
N PHE A 140 -14.28 16.92 0.74
CA PHE A 140 -13.50 16.37 -0.34
C PHE A 140 -13.01 14.95 0.02
N ALA A 141 -12.47 14.79 1.22
CA ALA A 141 -12.01 13.50 1.73
C ALA A 141 -13.11 12.43 1.72
N ASN A 142 -14.32 12.77 2.18
CA ASN A 142 -15.46 11.85 2.18
C ASN A 142 -15.86 11.42 0.77
N ARG A 143 -15.80 12.33 -0.21
CA ARG A 143 -16.05 11.96 -1.62
C ARG A 143 -15.00 10.99 -2.14
N LEU A 144 -13.72 11.20 -1.85
CA LEU A 144 -12.64 10.30 -2.24
C LEU A 144 -12.82 8.92 -1.61
N ILE A 145 -13.12 8.84 -0.31
CA ILE A 145 -13.35 7.59 0.42
C ILE A 145 -14.56 6.84 -0.13
N LYS A 146 -15.70 7.54 -0.27
CA LYS A 146 -16.94 6.95 -0.81
C LYS A 146 -16.73 6.31 -2.18
N ASN A 147 -15.87 6.91 -2.99
CA ASN A 147 -15.57 6.44 -4.34
C ASN A 147 -14.34 5.51 -4.40
N ARG A 148 -13.81 5.07 -3.26
CA ARG A 148 -12.63 4.19 -3.19
C ARG A 148 -11.44 4.73 -4.00
N LEU A 149 -11.26 6.04 -3.97
CA LEU A 149 -10.08 6.73 -4.51
C LEU A 149 -9.01 6.95 -3.43
N ALA A 150 -9.46 7.05 -2.17
CA ALA A 150 -8.59 7.17 -1.01
C ALA A 150 -9.15 6.36 0.16
N GLU A 151 -8.32 6.15 1.17
CA GLU A 151 -8.69 5.57 2.46
C GLU A 151 -8.12 6.40 3.60
N GLU A 152 -8.81 6.42 4.74
CA GLU A 152 -8.38 7.19 5.89
C GLU A 152 -7.21 6.49 6.59
N VAL A 153 -6.16 7.24 6.90
CA VAL A 153 -4.99 6.72 7.60
C VAL A 153 -5.34 6.40 9.05
N SER A 154 -5.00 5.19 9.50
CA SER A 154 -5.18 4.74 10.88
C SER A 154 -3.86 4.64 11.66
N ASP A 155 -2.73 4.66 10.99
CA ASP A 155 -1.40 4.53 11.59
C ASP A 155 -1.03 5.78 12.39
N ILE A 156 -0.87 5.62 13.71
CA ILE A 156 -0.61 6.73 14.63
C ILE A 156 0.66 7.51 14.30
N PRO A 157 1.83 6.88 14.08
CA PRO A 157 3.03 7.58 13.66
C PRO A 157 2.80 8.46 12.43
N THR A 158 2.14 7.96 11.40
CA THR A 158 1.82 8.69 10.16
C THR A 158 0.92 9.89 10.45
N LEU A 159 -0.14 9.72 11.24
CA LEU A 159 -1.02 10.82 11.62
C LEU A 159 -0.27 11.93 12.36
N LEU A 160 0.62 11.57 13.28
CA LEU A 160 1.42 12.54 14.03
C LEU A 160 2.39 13.33 13.14
N THR A 161 2.78 12.82 11.95
CA THR A 161 3.63 13.59 11.04
C THR A 161 2.95 14.86 10.52
N HIS A 162 1.63 14.90 10.49
CA HIS A 162 0.85 16.06 10.04
C HIS A 162 0.59 17.10 11.14
N LEU A 163 0.87 16.79 12.40
CA LEU A 163 0.75 17.76 13.50
C LEU A 163 2.02 18.60 13.63
N ARG A 164 1.86 19.83 14.17
CA ARG A 164 3.00 20.67 14.59
C ARG A 164 3.69 20.05 15.80
N MET A 165 5.00 20.26 15.93
CA MET A 165 5.76 19.74 17.09
C MET A 165 5.15 20.12 18.44
N ASN A 166 4.59 21.32 18.56
CA ASN A 166 3.97 21.77 19.80
C ASN A 166 2.70 20.97 20.15
N ASP A 167 1.96 20.52 19.14
CA ASP A 167 0.77 19.69 19.35
C ASP A 167 1.16 18.27 19.71
N ILE A 168 2.22 17.74 19.09
CA ILE A 168 2.76 16.42 19.46
C ILE A 168 3.31 16.42 20.89
N ARG A 169 3.91 17.53 21.36
CA ARG A 169 4.42 17.65 22.72
C ARG A 169 3.34 17.55 23.79
N LYS A 170 2.09 17.85 23.47
CA LYS A 170 0.96 17.68 24.40
C LYS A 170 0.75 16.24 24.85
N PHE A 171 1.20 15.28 24.07
CA PHE A 171 1.15 13.85 24.37
C PHE A 171 2.35 13.34 25.20
N LEU A 172 3.31 14.20 25.54
CA LEU A 172 4.40 13.78 26.41
C LEU A 172 3.94 13.59 27.85
N PRO A 173 4.41 12.56 28.52
CA PRO A 173 4.18 12.41 29.96
C PRO A 173 4.79 13.57 30.73
N ALA A 174 4.15 13.96 31.84
CA ALA A 174 4.62 15.06 32.70
C ALA A 174 6.07 14.85 33.15
N GLY A 175 6.93 15.86 32.96
CA GLY A 175 8.35 15.81 33.32
C GLY A 175 9.28 15.14 32.32
N GLY A 176 8.78 14.64 31.21
CA GLY A 176 9.57 14.04 30.12
C GLY A 176 10.41 15.07 29.38
N LYS A 177 11.68 14.73 29.04
CA LYS A 177 12.50 15.56 28.14
C LYS A 177 11.94 15.46 26.72
N SER A 178 11.66 16.63 26.12
CA SER A 178 11.18 16.71 24.74
C SER A 178 12.35 16.58 23.77
N PRO A 179 12.31 15.60 22.83
CA PRO A 179 13.27 15.53 21.73
C PRO A 179 13.24 16.78 20.86
N SER A 180 14.38 17.13 20.28
CA SER A 180 14.50 18.27 19.35
C SER A 180 14.03 17.92 17.93
N LYS A 181 14.11 16.63 17.54
CA LYS A 181 13.68 16.15 16.23
C LYS A 181 12.25 15.61 16.29
N LYS A 182 11.45 15.94 15.27
CA LYS A 182 10.05 15.50 15.16
C LYS A 182 9.91 13.98 15.13
N VAL A 183 10.78 13.29 14.40
CA VAL A 183 10.76 11.83 14.29
C VAL A 183 10.96 11.15 15.64
N ASP A 184 11.92 11.62 16.42
CA ASP A 184 12.21 11.06 17.75
C ASP A 184 11.05 11.32 18.72
N LEU A 185 10.43 12.50 18.61
CA LEU A 185 9.24 12.87 19.39
C LEU A 185 8.05 11.97 19.06
N ILE A 186 7.78 11.75 17.76
CA ILE A 186 6.73 10.84 17.30
C ILE A 186 6.97 9.43 17.83
N SER A 187 8.19 8.90 17.69
CA SER A 187 8.55 7.55 18.16
C SER A 187 8.35 7.39 19.69
N LEU A 188 8.53 8.47 20.44
CA LEU A 188 8.36 8.46 21.89
C LEU A 188 6.88 8.47 22.30
N VAL A 189 6.03 9.24 21.62
CA VAL A 189 4.62 9.44 22.03
C VAL A 189 3.66 8.45 21.38
N ALA A 190 3.92 8.01 20.15
CA ALA A 190 2.99 7.19 19.37
C ALA A 190 2.47 5.93 20.07
N PRO A 191 3.28 5.19 20.88
CA PRO A 191 2.78 3.99 21.58
C PRO A 191 1.68 4.28 22.63
N ASN A 192 1.54 5.54 23.07
CA ASN A 192 0.64 5.94 24.15
C ASN A 192 -0.50 6.87 23.70
N VAL A 193 -0.62 7.14 22.42
CA VAL A 193 -1.64 8.05 21.84
C VAL A 193 -2.74 7.22 21.20
N ALA A 194 -4.00 7.48 21.60
CA ALA A 194 -5.15 6.91 20.92
C ALA A 194 -5.50 7.72 19.66
N ARG A 195 -6.09 7.06 18.65
CA ARG A 195 -6.47 7.70 17.37
C ARG A 195 -7.40 8.90 17.59
N GLU A 196 -8.31 8.77 18.54
CA GLU A 196 -9.35 9.75 18.88
C GLU A 196 -8.79 11.01 19.51
N GLU A 197 -7.58 10.96 20.06
CA GLU A 197 -6.88 12.11 20.64
C GLU A 197 -6.21 12.97 19.57
N ILE A 198 -6.04 12.44 18.35
CA ILE A 198 -5.43 13.16 17.24
C ILE A 198 -6.52 13.92 16.49
N ILE A 199 -6.58 15.23 16.73
CA ILE A 199 -7.52 16.13 16.09
C ILE A 199 -6.75 17.04 15.13
N PHE A 200 -7.14 17.01 13.86
CA PHE A 200 -6.62 17.93 12.85
C PHE A 200 -7.42 19.24 12.85
N PRO A 201 -6.77 20.38 12.59
CA PRO A 201 -7.46 21.66 12.45
C PRO A 201 -8.44 21.64 11.25
N ASP A 202 -9.40 22.56 11.25
CA ASP A 202 -10.29 22.85 10.13
C ASP A 202 -11.10 21.65 9.60
N ASN A 203 -11.39 20.67 10.46
CA ASN A 203 -12.14 19.47 10.08
C ASN A 203 -11.48 18.69 8.92
N MET A 204 -10.16 18.60 8.94
CA MET A 204 -9.37 17.87 7.94
C MET A 204 -9.33 16.38 8.24
N LYS A 205 -9.16 15.56 7.19
CA LYS A 205 -8.90 14.12 7.28
C LYS A 205 -7.56 13.78 6.63
N CYS A 206 -6.83 12.88 7.27
CA CYS A 206 -5.58 12.33 6.73
C CYS A 206 -5.88 11.12 5.85
N LEU A 207 -5.51 11.19 4.58
CA LEU A 207 -5.78 10.17 3.58
C LEU A 207 -4.51 9.61 2.96
N THR A 208 -4.56 8.34 2.57
CA THR A 208 -3.67 7.72 1.60
C THR A 208 -4.46 7.25 0.40
N LEU A 209 -3.79 6.93 -0.72
CA LEU A 209 -4.47 6.38 -1.89
C LEU A 209 -5.10 5.03 -1.54
N HIS A 210 -6.31 4.79 -2.04
CA HIS A 210 -6.97 3.49 -1.86
C HIS A 210 -6.11 2.37 -2.47
N SER A 211 -6.02 1.25 -1.77
CA SER A 211 -5.18 0.10 -2.16
C SER A 211 -5.43 -0.40 -3.59
N ASP A 212 -6.67 -0.25 -4.11
CA ASP A 212 -7.01 -0.63 -5.49
C ASP A 212 -6.27 0.21 -6.54
N ILE A 213 -5.87 1.45 -6.26
CA ILE A 213 -5.26 2.39 -7.20
C ILE A 213 -3.88 2.90 -6.79
N ALA A 214 -3.44 2.65 -5.56
CA ALA A 214 -2.17 3.16 -5.04
C ALA A 214 -0.97 2.78 -5.94
N HIS A 215 -0.96 1.55 -6.46
CA HIS A 215 0.06 1.07 -7.39
C HIS A 215 0.03 1.75 -8.77
N LEU A 216 -1.03 2.49 -9.09
CA LEU A 216 -1.20 3.25 -10.34
C LEU A 216 -0.93 4.75 -10.15
N GLY A 217 -0.66 5.22 -8.93
CA GLY A 217 -0.63 6.65 -8.59
C GLY A 217 0.16 7.50 -9.58
N HIS A 218 1.44 7.19 -9.85
CA HIS A 218 2.22 7.96 -10.85
C HIS A 218 1.70 7.84 -12.28
N SER A 219 1.11 6.72 -12.66
CA SER A 219 0.52 6.55 -13.99
C SER A 219 -0.76 7.38 -14.13
N ILE A 220 -1.57 7.43 -13.06
CA ILE A 220 -2.77 8.28 -12.95
C ILE A 220 -2.36 9.75 -13.00
N HIS A 221 -1.41 10.17 -12.16
CA HIS A 221 -0.88 11.53 -12.15
C HIS A 221 -0.49 12.00 -13.55
N ARG A 222 0.41 11.28 -14.22
CA ARG A 222 0.86 11.65 -15.58
C ARG A 222 -0.29 11.78 -16.57
N ARG A 223 -1.28 10.90 -16.48
CA ARG A 223 -2.43 10.92 -17.39
C ARG A 223 -3.36 12.09 -17.08
N LEU A 224 -3.62 12.39 -15.82
CA LEU A 224 -4.45 13.54 -15.42
C LEU A 224 -3.79 14.86 -15.81
N CYS A 225 -2.48 15.03 -15.60
CA CYS A 225 -1.76 16.22 -16.04
C CYS A 225 -1.78 16.41 -17.58
N ALA A 226 -1.79 15.32 -18.33
CA ALA A 226 -1.89 15.39 -19.79
C ALA A 226 -3.32 15.77 -20.29
N LEU A 227 -4.37 15.39 -19.53
CA LEU A 227 -5.76 15.70 -19.87
C LEU A 227 -6.20 17.07 -19.36
N TYR A 228 -5.66 17.52 -18.23
CA TYR A 228 -5.99 18.76 -17.53
C TYR A 228 -4.72 19.56 -17.26
N PRO A 229 -4.07 20.11 -18.31
CA PRO A 229 -2.86 20.89 -18.14
C PRO A 229 -3.20 22.20 -17.41
N LYS A 230 -2.74 22.34 -16.15
CA LYS A 230 -2.75 23.64 -15.46
C LYS A 230 -1.45 24.40 -15.76
N PRO A 231 -1.48 25.74 -15.88
CA PRO A 231 -0.28 26.54 -15.93
C PRO A 231 0.59 26.28 -14.69
N GLU A 232 1.88 26.02 -14.85
CA GLU A 232 2.82 25.63 -13.78
C GLU A 232 2.83 26.58 -12.58
N GLN A 233 2.37 27.82 -12.73
CA GLN A 233 2.36 28.83 -11.67
C GLN A 233 1.25 28.64 -10.62
N GLU A 234 0.18 27.91 -10.89
CA GLU A 234 -0.94 27.72 -9.93
C GLU A 234 -0.77 26.52 -9.01
N LEU A 235 0.13 25.59 -9.31
CA LEU A 235 0.34 24.37 -8.52
C LEU A 235 1.06 24.59 -7.17
N TRP A 236 1.66 25.78 -6.95
CA TRP A 236 2.48 26.05 -5.77
C TRP A 236 1.74 26.83 -4.65
N PHE A 237 0.49 27.25 -4.86
CA PHE A 237 -0.22 28.13 -3.95
C PHE A 237 -1.48 27.56 -3.27
N VAL A 238 -1.69 26.24 -3.31
CA VAL A 238 -2.86 25.59 -2.68
C VAL A 238 -2.44 24.69 -1.49
N LEU A 239 -1.33 25.03 -0.85
CA LEU A 239 -0.89 24.41 0.41
C LEU A 239 -0.80 25.44 1.52
#